data_b3d7c3121444a61979b907d93fb1d1c6
#
_entry.id   b3d7c3121444a61979b907d93fb1d1c6
#
_cell.length_a   1.000
_cell.length_b   1.000
_cell.length_c   1.000
_cell.angle_alpha   90.00
_cell.angle_beta   90.00
_cell.angle_gamma   90.00
#
_symmetry.space_group_name_H-M   'P 1'
#
loop_
_entity.id
_entity.type
_entity.pdbx_description
1 polymer ?
#
loop_
_entity_poly.entity_id
_entity_poly.type
_entity_poly.pdbx_seq_one_letter_code
_entity_poly.pdbx_strand_id
1 'polypeptide(L)'
;MASAERGMSAPPEVVFNTATDPARASAWLPEPLRADGSPADEVRAEELRARWSGAEEWSAEIRVEPAQAGGARMRLDLTGGPDAGRLADEALDSLAREVADNLQAG
;
A
#
# COMPACT_ATOMS: atom_id res chain seq x y z
N MET A 1 1.88 -16.59 -2.02
CA MET A 1 2.18 -15.31 -1.36
C MET A 1 3.33 -14.62 -2.05
N ALA A 2 3.19 -13.35 -2.33
CA ALA A 2 4.24 -12.55 -2.94
C ALA A 2 4.54 -11.34 -2.06
N SER A 3 5.81 -10.95 -2.03
CA SER A 3 6.25 -9.79 -1.26
C SER A 3 7.00 -8.84 -2.18
N ALA A 4 6.78 -7.55 -2.00
CA ALA A 4 7.52 -6.52 -2.73
C ALA A 4 7.87 -5.41 -1.75
N GLU A 5 8.96 -4.72 -2.01
CA GLU A 5 9.41 -3.60 -1.20
C GLU A 5 9.79 -2.43 -2.10
N ARG A 6 9.57 -1.23 -1.62
CA ARG A 6 9.96 -0.04 -2.35
C ARG A 6 10.31 1.09 -1.39
N GLY A 7 11.41 1.78 -1.67
CA GLY A 7 11.78 3.00 -0.96
C GLY A 7 11.04 4.19 -1.55
N MET A 8 10.64 5.12 -0.70
CA MET A 8 9.94 6.33 -1.11
C MET A 8 10.54 7.54 -0.40
N SER A 9 10.61 8.66 -1.11
CA SER A 9 11.21 9.89 -0.59
C SER A 9 10.17 10.72 0.17
N ALA A 10 9.54 10.11 1.17
CA ALA A 10 8.52 10.76 1.98
C ALA A 10 8.60 10.21 3.40
N PRO A 11 8.17 10.96 4.40
CA PRO A 11 8.11 10.44 5.77
C PRO A 11 7.19 9.22 5.86
N PRO A 12 7.50 8.27 6.76
CA PRO A 12 6.68 7.06 6.88
C PRO A 12 5.20 7.33 7.10
N GLU A 13 4.86 8.32 7.90
CA GLU A 13 3.47 8.67 8.18
C GLU A 13 2.74 9.14 6.93
N VAL A 14 3.41 9.89 6.06
CA VAL A 14 2.82 10.35 4.81
C VAL A 14 2.55 9.16 3.88
N VAL A 15 3.50 8.25 3.76
CA VAL A 15 3.32 7.04 2.95
C VAL A 15 2.16 6.22 3.48
N PHE A 16 2.12 5.99 4.78
CA PHE A 16 1.06 5.20 5.41
C PHE A 16 -0.31 5.86 5.25
N ASN A 17 -0.40 7.17 5.49
CA ASN A 17 -1.66 7.89 5.38
C ASN A 17 -2.18 7.90 3.95
N THR A 18 -1.29 8.03 2.97
CA THR A 18 -1.66 7.95 1.56
C THR A 18 -2.20 6.56 1.22
N ALA A 19 -1.50 5.52 1.69
CA ALA A 19 -1.88 4.15 1.40
C ALA A 19 -3.23 3.77 2.01
N THR A 20 -3.54 4.29 3.19
CA THR A 20 -4.78 3.94 3.89
C THR A 20 -5.92 4.92 3.64
N ASP A 21 -5.69 5.98 2.88
CA ASP A 21 -6.74 6.94 2.53
C ASP A 21 -7.73 6.26 1.57
N PRO A 22 -9.01 6.09 1.97
CA PRO A 22 -9.99 5.44 1.10
C PRO A 22 -10.15 6.12 -0.27
N ALA A 23 -9.95 7.43 -0.34
CA ALA A 23 -10.05 8.16 -1.60
C ALA A 23 -8.91 7.83 -2.56
N ARG A 24 -7.76 7.36 -2.05
CA ARG A 24 -6.60 7.03 -2.86
C ARG A 24 -6.35 5.53 -2.99
N ALA A 25 -6.95 4.72 -2.13
CA ALA A 25 -6.70 3.28 -2.11
C ALA A 25 -7.06 2.62 -3.45
N SER A 26 -8.13 3.04 -4.08
CA SER A 26 -8.54 2.48 -5.37
C SER A 26 -7.57 2.79 -6.50
N ALA A 27 -6.68 3.76 -6.33
CA ALA A 27 -5.70 4.11 -7.34
C ALA A 27 -4.47 3.20 -7.32
N TRP A 28 -4.17 2.58 -6.18
CA TRP A 28 -2.97 1.76 -6.08
C TRP A 28 -3.22 0.30 -5.72
N LEU A 29 -4.31 0.00 -4.99
CA LEU A 29 -4.61 -1.39 -4.62
C LEU A 29 -4.83 -2.26 -5.85
N PRO A 30 -4.39 -3.52 -5.83
CA PRO A 30 -4.74 -4.46 -6.90
C PRO A 30 -6.25 -4.60 -7.06
N GLU A 31 -6.69 -4.80 -8.28
CA GLU A 31 -8.11 -4.86 -8.61
C GLU A 31 -8.93 -5.80 -7.72
N PRO A 32 -8.47 -7.02 -7.40
CA PRO A 32 -9.24 -7.91 -6.53
C PRO A 32 -9.53 -7.35 -5.13
N LEU A 33 -8.80 -6.31 -4.73
CA LEU A 33 -8.94 -5.69 -3.41
C LEU A 33 -9.68 -4.36 -3.45
N ARG A 34 -10.16 -3.93 -4.62
CA ARG A 34 -10.84 -2.63 -4.78
C ARG A 34 -12.35 -2.67 -4.55
N ALA A 35 -12.90 -3.80 -4.16
CA ALA A 35 -14.33 -3.93 -3.95
C ALA A 35 -14.80 -3.03 -2.78
N ASP A 36 -16.03 -2.54 -2.88
CA ASP A 36 -16.71 -1.82 -1.81
C ASP A 36 -15.99 -0.57 -1.29
N GLY A 37 -15.30 0.15 -2.20
CA GLY A 37 -14.60 1.37 -1.83
C GLY A 37 -13.26 1.15 -1.13
N SER A 38 -12.87 -0.09 -0.98
CA SER A 38 -11.54 -0.51 -0.54
C SER A 38 -11.07 0.05 0.82
N PRO A 39 -11.94 0.12 1.85
CA PRO A 39 -11.43 0.47 3.17
C PRO A 39 -10.57 -0.68 3.71
N ALA A 40 -9.52 -0.34 4.42
CA ALA A 40 -8.71 -1.36 5.08
C ALA A 40 -9.53 -2.06 6.17
N ASP A 41 -9.42 -3.39 6.24
CA ASP A 41 -10.11 -4.16 7.28
C ASP A 41 -9.51 -3.90 8.65
N GLU A 42 -8.21 -3.68 8.70
CA GLU A 42 -7.51 -3.40 9.92
C GLU A 42 -6.45 -2.34 9.67
N VAL A 43 -6.39 -1.33 10.53
CA VAL A 43 -5.37 -0.28 10.47
C VAL A 43 -4.74 -0.15 11.84
N ARG A 44 -3.43 -0.30 11.89
CA ARG A 44 -2.65 -0.12 13.11
C ARG A 44 -1.69 1.05 12.89
N ALA A 45 -2.19 2.26 13.11
CA ALA A 45 -1.44 3.47 12.82
C ALA A 45 -0.14 3.56 13.61
N GLU A 46 -0.13 3.08 14.85
CA GLU A 46 1.06 3.09 15.70
C GLU A 46 2.19 2.25 15.15
N GLU A 47 1.85 1.18 14.43
CA GLU A 47 2.82 0.27 13.84
C GLU A 47 3.02 0.54 12.35
N LEU A 48 2.25 1.47 11.77
CA LEU A 48 2.24 1.77 10.35
C LEU A 48 1.97 0.50 9.53
N ARG A 49 0.94 -0.23 9.95
CA ARG A 49 0.51 -1.47 9.29
C ARG A 49 -0.97 -1.40 8.97
N ALA A 50 -1.35 -1.96 7.85
CA ALA A 50 -2.74 -2.06 7.45
C ALA A 50 -2.95 -3.32 6.64
N ARG A 51 -4.19 -3.81 6.64
CA ARG A 51 -4.54 -5.06 5.98
C ARG A 51 -5.84 -4.89 5.23
N TRP A 52 -5.91 -5.47 4.04
CA TRP A 52 -7.12 -5.54 3.22
C TRP A 52 -7.43 -6.98 2.91
N SER A 53 -8.73 -7.31 2.85
CA SER A 53 -9.21 -8.59 2.38
C SER A 53 -10.13 -8.37 1.21
N GLY A 54 -9.94 -9.12 0.15
CA GLY A 54 -10.73 -9.01 -1.07
C GLY A 54 -11.51 -10.27 -1.35
N ALA A 55 -11.99 -10.38 -2.59
CA ALA A 55 -12.72 -11.55 -3.04
C ALA A 55 -11.79 -12.75 -3.24
N GLU A 56 -12.32 -13.96 -3.12
CA GLU A 56 -11.61 -15.19 -3.48
C GLU A 56 -10.25 -15.37 -2.80
N GLU A 57 -10.17 -15.12 -1.52
CA GLU A 57 -8.96 -15.30 -0.73
C GLU A 57 -7.84 -14.29 -1.02
N TRP A 58 -8.11 -13.26 -1.81
CA TRP A 58 -7.15 -12.18 -1.98
C TRP A 58 -7.02 -11.39 -0.68
N SER A 59 -5.78 -11.13 -0.29
CA SER A 59 -5.50 -10.29 0.87
C SER A 59 -4.19 -9.56 0.67
N ALA A 60 -4.06 -8.41 1.32
CA ALA A 60 -2.83 -7.63 1.29
C ALA A 60 -2.54 -7.07 2.67
N GLU A 61 -1.27 -7.01 3.00
CA GLU A 61 -0.81 -6.33 4.22
C GLU A 61 0.34 -5.42 3.85
N ILE A 62 0.30 -4.20 4.37
CA ILE A 62 1.40 -3.27 4.20
C ILE A 62 2.07 -3.01 5.54
N ARG A 63 3.36 -2.74 5.46
CA ARG A 63 4.15 -2.27 6.60
C ARG A 63 5.06 -1.16 6.09
N VAL A 64 5.07 -0.05 6.78
CA VAL A 64 5.93 1.08 6.44
C VAL A 64 6.96 1.25 7.55
N GLU A 65 8.22 1.40 7.16
CA GLU A 65 9.31 1.59 8.09
C GLU A 65 10.08 2.84 7.73
N PRO A 66 10.68 3.54 8.71
CA PRO A 66 11.53 4.67 8.39
C PRO A 66 12.78 4.19 7.66
N ALA A 67 13.23 4.98 6.70
CA ALA A 67 14.44 4.74 5.95
C ALA A 67 15.39 5.92 6.17
N GLN A 68 16.58 5.82 5.60
CA GLN A 68 17.58 6.89 5.74
C GLN A 68 17.09 8.18 5.07
N ALA A 69 17.63 9.30 5.52
CA ALA A 69 17.37 10.62 4.96
C ALA A 69 15.90 11.06 5.03
N GLY A 70 15.15 10.57 6.03
CA GLY A 70 13.75 10.96 6.21
C GLY A 70 12.79 10.28 5.28
N GLY A 71 13.25 9.32 4.50
CA GLY A 71 12.39 8.54 3.62
C GLY A 71 11.71 7.38 4.33
N ALA A 72 11.04 6.54 3.56
CA ALA A 72 10.34 5.37 4.06
C ALA A 72 10.58 4.18 3.16
N ARG A 73 10.46 2.99 3.73
CA ARG A 73 10.46 1.75 2.98
C ARG A 73 9.13 1.07 3.21
N MET A 74 8.43 0.77 2.14
CA MET A 74 7.16 0.08 2.23
C MET A 74 7.29 -1.35 1.75
N ARG A 75 6.74 -2.27 2.53
CA ARG A 75 6.63 -3.67 2.16
C ARG A 75 5.17 -4.01 1.95
N LEU A 76 4.90 -4.70 0.86
CA LEU A 76 3.57 -5.20 0.53
C LEU A 76 3.64 -6.73 0.44
N ASP A 77 2.83 -7.39 1.25
CA ASP A 77 2.63 -8.84 1.16
C ASP A 77 1.26 -9.06 0.53
N LEU A 78 1.23 -9.72 -0.62
CA LEU A 78 0.00 -9.96 -1.36
C LEU A 78 -0.23 -11.46 -1.51
N THR A 79 -1.40 -11.90 -1.11
CA THR A 79 -1.82 -13.31 -1.20
C THR A 79 -3.05 -13.40 -2.09
N GLY A 80 -3.11 -14.41 -2.93
CA GLY A 80 -4.27 -14.58 -3.80
C GLY A 80 -3.98 -15.50 -4.96
N GLY A 81 -3.84 -14.97 -6.14
CA GLY A 81 -3.66 -15.75 -7.35
C GLY A 81 -2.23 -15.83 -7.86
N PRO A 82 -2.04 -16.47 -9.03
CA PRO A 82 -0.69 -16.64 -9.59
C PRO A 82 -0.02 -15.35 -10.03
N ASP A 83 -0.77 -14.27 -10.21
CA ASP A 83 -0.22 -12.97 -10.62
C ASP A 83 0.16 -12.08 -9.43
N ALA A 84 0.15 -12.63 -8.21
CA ALA A 84 0.37 -11.81 -7.00
C ALA A 84 1.69 -11.04 -7.06
N GLY A 85 2.77 -11.65 -7.55
CA GLY A 85 4.05 -10.96 -7.64
C GLY A 85 4.01 -9.74 -8.55
N ARG A 86 3.43 -9.89 -9.74
CA ARG A 86 3.30 -8.79 -10.69
C ARG A 86 2.39 -7.70 -10.13
N LEU A 87 1.28 -8.10 -9.54
CA LEU A 87 0.33 -7.15 -8.97
C LEU A 87 0.93 -6.39 -7.80
N ALA A 88 1.76 -7.04 -6.98
CA ALA A 88 2.43 -6.38 -5.87
C ALA A 88 3.38 -5.30 -6.37
N ASP A 89 4.18 -5.61 -7.40
CA ASP A 89 5.10 -4.62 -7.97
C ASP A 89 4.35 -3.44 -8.59
N GLU A 90 3.29 -3.71 -9.34
CA GLU A 90 2.48 -2.66 -9.94
C GLU A 90 1.80 -1.79 -8.89
N ALA A 91 1.33 -2.41 -7.81
CA ALA A 91 0.69 -1.68 -6.73
C ALA A 91 1.65 -0.70 -6.07
N LEU A 92 2.90 -1.13 -5.81
CA LEU A 92 3.88 -0.24 -5.20
C LEU A 92 4.28 0.89 -6.14
N ASP A 93 4.38 0.63 -7.44
CA ASP A 93 4.63 1.70 -8.41
C ASP A 93 3.51 2.74 -8.40
N SER A 94 2.27 2.27 -8.38
CA SER A 94 1.11 3.16 -8.34
C SER A 94 1.06 3.95 -7.03
N LEU A 95 1.35 3.29 -5.92
CA LEU A 95 1.36 3.96 -4.63
C LEU A 95 2.45 5.03 -4.57
N ALA A 96 3.63 4.76 -5.13
CA ALA A 96 4.70 5.74 -5.15
C ALA A 96 4.26 7.01 -5.90
N ARG A 97 3.48 6.86 -6.97
CA ARG A 97 2.95 8.01 -7.70
C ARG A 97 1.92 8.78 -6.86
N GLU A 98 1.06 8.05 -6.12
CA GLU A 98 0.08 8.69 -5.25
C GLU A 98 0.74 9.45 -4.12
N VAL A 99 1.82 8.91 -3.56
CA VAL A 99 2.58 9.60 -2.52
C VAL A 99 3.21 10.88 -3.07
N ALA A 100 3.82 10.81 -4.25
CA ALA A 100 4.41 11.98 -4.89
C ALA A 100 3.37 13.05 -5.17
N ASP A 101 2.18 12.65 -5.68
CA ASP A 101 1.07 13.55 -5.93
C ASP A 101 0.60 14.24 -4.65
N ASN A 102 0.47 13.47 -3.57
CA ASN A 102 0.02 13.99 -2.29
C ASN A 102 1.00 15.03 -1.74
N LEU A 103 2.30 14.79 -1.89
CA LEU A 103 3.32 15.75 -1.45
C LEU A 103 3.26 17.03 -2.26
N GLN A 104 3.00 16.95 -3.56
CA GLN A 104 2.90 18.13 -4.43
C GLN A 104 1.61 18.91 -4.17
N ALA A 105 0.53 18.23 -3.86
CA ALA A 105 -0.74 18.87 -3.58
C ALA A 105 -0.79 19.54 -2.22
N GLY A 106 0.01 19.04 -1.32
CA GLY A 106 0.05 19.53 0.06
C GLY A 106 1.02 20.63 0.27
#